data_a276a1fcc179168e56090de202811587
#
_entry.id   a276a1fcc179168e56090de202811587
#
_cell.length_a   1.000
_cell.length_b   1.000
_cell.length_c   1.000
_cell.angle_alpha   90.00
_cell.angle_beta   90.00
_cell.angle_gamma   90.00
#
_symmetry.space_group_name_H-M   'P 1'
#
loop_
_entity.id
_entity.type
_entity.pdbx_description
1 polymer ?
#
loop_
_entity_poly.entity_id
_entity_poly.type
_entity_poly.pdbx_seq_one_letter_code
_entity_poly.pdbx_strand_id
1 'polypeptide(L)'
;DALEGVGSLVCVPLNFPSQAVGLVYVDRLNDNLLGAFKQRELNLLAVLANSAAVAVVEAQRSKLLAENQQLRDQLRPTPGTERIVSQSREMGSIMQLLRKVADSSATILFMGETGTSKGMFAQVVHEVSNRRDRPFVQVNCAALPEHLLESELFGYVQGAFTGANRDKAGLFEEAAGGTIFLDEIEKIPEAVQAKLLHVL
;
A
#
# COMPACT_ATOMS: atom_id res chain seq x y z
N ASP A 1 13.90 -15.81 -45.50
CA ASP A 1 15.24 -16.21 -45.07
C ASP A 1 15.96 -14.99 -44.51
N ALA A 2 16.32 -15.02 -43.19
CA ALA A 2 16.90 -13.86 -42.48
C ALA A 2 18.37 -13.54 -42.88
N LEU A 3 18.97 -14.28 -43.78
CA LEU A 3 20.34 -14.13 -44.22
C LEU A 3 20.47 -13.87 -45.74
N GLU A 4 19.38 -13.63 -46.42
CA GLU A 4 19.38 -13.34 -47.84
C GLU A 4 19.99 -11.95 -48.10
N GLY A 5 21.09 -11.88 -48.87
CA GLY A 5 21.81 -10.65 -49.16
C GLY A 5 22.94 -10.30 -48.17
N VAL A 6 23.22 -11.12 -47.16
CA VAL A 6 24.31 -10.90 -46.23
C VAL A 6 25.64 -11.35 -46.83
N GLY A 7 26.60 -10.45 -46.97
CA GLY A 7 27.93 -10.72 -47.50
C GLY A 7 28.94 -11.15 -46.42
N SER A 8 28.81 -10.63 -45.20
CA SER A 8 29.61 -11.06 -44.04
C SER A 8 28.87 -10.79 -42.74
N LEU A 9 29.10 -11.64 -41.73
CA LEU A 9 28.46 -11.60 -40.41
C LEU A 9 29.48 -11.78 -39.32
N VAL A 10 29.34 -11.02 -38.26
CA VAL A 10 30.15 -11.14 -37.04
C VAL A 10 29.24 -11.20 -35.83
N CYS A 11 29.47 -12.17 -34.95
CA CYS A 11 28.83 -12.28 -33.67
C CYS A 11 29.86 -12.07 -32.56
N VAL A 12 29.62 -11.11 -31.67
CA VAL A 12 30.52 -10.79 -30.56
C VAL A 12 29.74 -10.99 -29.26
N PRO A 13 30.20 -11.88 -28.36
CA PRO A 13 29.55 -12.06 -27.07
C PRO A 13 29.76 -10.84 -26.16
N LEU A 14 28.72 -10.46 -25.43
CA LEU A 14 28.75 -9.49 -24.35
C LEU A 14 29.20 -10.21 -23.07
N ASN A 15 30.49 -10.19 -22.77
CA ASN A 15 31.06 -10.90 -21.61
C ASN A 15 31.15 -9.99 -20.39
N PHE A 16 30.70 -10.49 -19.19
CA PHE A 16 30.81 -9.80 -17.90
C PHE A 16 30.89 -10.80 -16.74
N PRO A 17 31.94 -10.76 -15.94
CA PRO A 17 33.37 -10.75 -16.26
C PRO A 17 33.82 -12.06 -16.94
N SER A 18 33.10 -13.18 -16.69
CA SER A 18 33.39 -14.50 -17.25
C SER A 18 32.15 -15.23 -17.80
N GLN A 19 31.00 -14.54 -17.83
CA GLN A 19 29.75 -15.08 -18.35
C GLN A 19 29.22 -14.21 -19.49
N ALA A 20 28.74 -14.83 -20.57
CA ALA A 20 28.05 -14.10 -21.62
C ALA A 20 26.67 -13.65 -21.14
N VAL A 21 26.43 -12.33 -21.15
CA VAL A 21 25.14 -11.70 -20.76
C VAL A 21 24.28 -11.34 -21.97
N GLY A 22 24.82 -11.51 -23.17
CA GLY A 22 24.14 -11.24 -24.42
C GLY A 22 25.05 -11.48 -25.62
N LEU A 23 24.55 -11.13 -26.79
CA LEU A 23 25.25 -11.25 -28.05
C LEU A 23 24.98 -10.00 -28.91
N VAL A 24 26.03 -9.42 -29.48
CA VAL A 24 25.94 -8.39 -30.53
C VAL A 24 26.19 -9.06 -31.83
N TYR A 25 25.30 -8.88 -32.77
CA TYR A 25 25.43 -9.37 -34.10
C TYR A 25 25.47 -8.19 -35.04
N VAL A 26 26.41 -8.19 -35.98
CA VAL A 26 26.60 -7.17 -37.01
C VAL A 26 26.76 -7.85 -38.35
N ASP A 27 25.95 -7.44 -39.31
CA ASP A 27 26.01 -7.93 -40.67
C ASP A 27 26.42 -6.83 -41.64
N ARG A 28 26.87 -7.23 -42.80
CA ARG A 28 27.21 -6.38 -43.91
C ARG A 28 26.58 -6.95 -45.15
N LEU A 29 25.83 -6.13 -45.86
CA LEU A 29 25.17 -6.51 -47.11
C LEU A 29 26.22 -6.80 -48.19
N ASN A 30 25.85 -7.64 -49.15
CA ASN A 30 26.71 -8.07 -50.24
C ASN A 30 26.74 -7.02 -51.38
N ASP A 31 27.30 -5.82 -51.11
CA ASP A 31 27.40 -4.71 -52.05
C ASP A 31 28.77 -4.60 -52.72
N ASN A 32 29.63 -5.59 -52.58
CA ASN A 32 30.97 -5.72 -53.19
C ASN A 32 32.02 -4.62 -52.85
N LEU A 33 31.65 -3.58 -52.09
CA LEU A 33 32.54 -2.43 -51.85
C LEU A 33 33.41 -2.61 -50.60
N LEU A 34 32.94 -3.30 -49.59
CA LEU A 34 33.61 -3.34 -48.28
C LEU A 34 34.23 -4.71 -47.92
N GLY A 35 33.83 -5.80 -48.61
CA GLY A 35 34.33 -7.16 -48.34
C GLY A 35 34.05 -7.68 -46.94
N ALA A 36 34.79 -8.72 -46.52
CA ALA A 36 34.67 -9.30 -45.18
C ALA A 36 35.23 -8.37 -44.08
N PHE A 37 34.73 -8.51 -42.85
CA PHE A 37 35.23 -7.77 -41.70
C PHE A 37 36.75 -7.99 -41.47
N LYS A 38 37.49 -6.90 -41.36
CA LYS A 38 38.93 -6.93 -41.09
C LYS A 38 39.23 -6.98 -39.61
N GLN A 39 40.43 -7.46 -39.21
CA GLN A 39 40.84 -7.63 -37.82
C GLN A 39 40.69 -6.34 -36.99
N ARG A 40 40.94 -5.17 -37.61
CA ARG A 40 40.76 -3.87 -36.90
C ARG A 40 39.29 -3.59 -36.54
N GLU A 41 38.37 -3.95 -37.40
CA GLU A 41 36.90 -3.80 -37.16
C GLU A 41 36.42 -4.79 -36.10
N LEU A 42 36.93 -6.03 -36.14
CA LEU A 42 36.66 -7.05 -35.10
C LEU A 42 37.13 -6.59 -33.72
N ASN A 43 38.34 -6.03 -33.65
CA ASN A 43 38.86 -5.49 -32.38
C ASN A 43 37.99 -4.32 -31.86
N LEU A 44 37.53 -3.43 -32.74
CA LEU A 44 36.65 -2.33 -32.37
C LEU A 44 35.28 -2.85 -31.86
N LEU A 45 34.71 -3.82 -32.58
CA LEU A 45 33.46 -4.45 -32.15
C LEU A 45 33.60 -5.14 -30.81
N ALA A 46 34.71 -5.81 -30.52
CA ALA A 46 34.97 -6.43 -29.22
C ALA A 46 35.04 -5.39 -28.10
N VAL A 47 35.69 -4.24 -28.33
CA VAL A 47 35.72 -3.15 -27.32
C VAL A 47 34.33 -2.59 -27.07
N LEU A 48 33.56 -2.34 -28.14
CA LEU A 48 32.19 -1.85 -28.01
C LEU A 48 31.28 -2.87 -27.29
N ALA A 49 31.41 -4.15 -27.62
CA ALA A 49 30.66 -5.22 -26.97
C ALA A 49 30.96 -5.32 -25.46
N ASN A 50 32.23 -5.21 -25.08
CA ASN A 50 32.59 -5.19 -23.66
C ASN A 50 32.02 -3.97 -22.92
N SER A 51 32.05 -2.79 -23.53
CA SER A 51 31.44 -1.58 -22.95
C SER A 51 29.91 -1.73 -22.85
N ALA A 52 29.26 -2.29 -23.85
CA ALA A 52 27.84 -2.58 -23.84
C ALA A 52 27.45 -3.63 -22.78
N ALA A 53 28.29 -4.64 -22.55
CA ALA A 53 28.08 -5.66 -21.52
C ALA A 53 27.98 -5.03 -20.11
N VAL A 54 28.88 -4.09 -19.80
CA VAL A 54 28.85 -3.35 -18.53
C VAL A 54 27.52 -2.57 -18.40
N ALA A 55 27.14 -1.83 -19.45
CA ALA A 55 25.91 -1.04 -19.43
C ALA A 55 24.64 -1.90 -19.24
N VAL A 56 24.57 -3.07 -19.89
CA VAL A 56 23.44 -4.01 -19.75
C VAL A 56 23.35 -4.55 -18.32
N VAL A 57 24.49 -4.96 -17.73
CA VAL A 57 24.53 -5.49 -16.36
C VAL A 57 24.13 -4.42 -15.34
N GLU A 58 24.64 -3.19 -15.49
CA GLU A 58 24.29 -2.08 -14.60
C GLU A 58 22.81 -1.72 -14.71
N ALA A 59 22.23 -1.71 -15.91
CA ALA A 59 20.81 -1.47 -16.11
C ALA A 59 19.94 -2.56 -15.44
N GLN A 60 20.30 -3.84 -15.58
CA GLN A 60 19.61 -4.95 -14.94
C GLN A 60 19.72 -4.87 -13.41
N ARG A 61 20.92 -4.56 -12.90
CA ARG A 61 21.17 -4.38 -11.45
C ARG A 61 20.31 -3.25 -10.88
N SER A 62 20.29 -2.11 -11.55
CA SER A 62 19.47 -0.96 -11.13
C SER A 62 17.99 -1.31 -11.09
N LYS A 63 17.49 -2.04 -12.08
CA LYS A 63 16.10 -2.51 -12.12
C LYS A 63 15.78 -3.44 -10.94
N LEU A 64 16.64 -4.43 -10.69
CA LEU A 64 16.48 -5.37 -9.56
C LEU A 64 16.55 -4.67 -8.20
N LEU A 65 17.43 -3.67 -8.05
CA LEU A 65 17.51 -2.87 -6.83
C LEU A 65 16.24 -2.05 -6.62
N ALA A 66 15.70 -1.43 -7.67
CA ALA A 66 14.46 -0.68 -7.59
C ALA A 66 13.27 -1.59 -7.23
N GLU A 67 13.15 -2.76 -7.88
CA GLU A 67 12.11 -3.75 -7.53
C GLU A 67 12.25 -4.26 -6.09
N ASN A 68 13.48 -4.53 -5.63
CA ASN A 68 13.74 -4.97 -4.26
C ASN A 68 13.41 -3.88 -3.24
N GLN A 69 13.73 -2.62 -3.56
CA GLN A 69 13.36 -1.49 -2.72
C GLN A 69 11.84 -1.33 -2.65
N GLN A 70 11.15 -1.42 -3.77
CA GLN A 70 9.69 -1.35 -3.83
C GLN A 70 9.03 -2.48 -3.02
N LEU A 71 9.54 -3.72 -3.14
CA LEU A 71 9.07 -4.85 -2.34
C LEU A 71 9.34 -4.66 -0.83
N ARG A 72 10.50 -4.13 -0.46
CA ARG A 72 10.84 -3.81 0.94
C ARG A 72 9.94 -2.71 1.51
N ASP A 73 9.64 -1.69 0.71
CA ASP A 73 8.74 -0.60 1.14
C ASP A 73 7.30 -1.10 1.31
N GLN A 74 6.87 -2.10 0.51
CA GLN A 74 5.60 -2.80 0.71
C GLN A 74 5.58 -3.66 1.98
N LEU A 75 6.74 -4.16 2.43
CA LEU A 75 6.89 -5.00 3.62
C LEU A 75 7.24 -4.19 4.88
N ARG A 76 7.57 -2.90 4.76
CA ARG A 76 7.84 -2.05 5.93
C ARG A 76 6.58 -1.95 6.79
N PRO A 77 6.66 -2.27 8.08
CA PRO A 77 5.59 -1.95 9.02
C PRO A 77 5.39 -0.43 8.99
N THR A 78 4.21 0.01 8.66
CA THR A 78 3.85 1.42 8.82
C THR A 78 3.77 1.70 10.33
N PRO A 79 4.24 2.85 10.82
CA PRO A 79 4.01 3.24 12.21
C PRO A 79 2.52 3.02 12.56
N GLY A 80 2.25 2.36 13.69
CA GLY A 80 0.90 1.96 14.08
C GLY A 80 0.50 0.52 13.74
N THR A 81 1.10 -0.12 12.71
CA THR A 81 0.80 -1.53 12.38
C THR A 81 1.68 -2.52 13.13
N GLU A 82 2.66 -2.06 13.89
CA GLU A 82 3.57 -2.90 14.69
C GLU A 82 2.86 -3.72 15.77
N ARG A 83 1.65 -3.29 16.17
CA ARG A 83 0.82 -3.99 17.16
C ARG A 83 0.16 -5.25 16.61
N ILE A 84 0.05 -5.38 15.28
CA ILE A 84 -0.58 -6.54 14.64
C ILE A 84 0.52 -7.42 14.06
N VAL A 85 0.94 -8.41 14.84
CA VAL A 85 1.86 -9.45 14.37
C VAL A 85 1.04 -10.56 13.72
N SER A 86 1.18 -10.72 12.41
CA SER A 86 0.53 -11.81 11.68
C SER A 86 1.43 -12.36 10.59
N GLN A 87 1.42 -13.68 10.44
CA GLN A 87 2.11 -14.41 9.38
C GLN A 87 1.15 -14.92 8.30
N SER A 88 -0.17 -14.70 8.45
CA SER A 88 -1.14 -15.18 7.46
C SER A 88 -1.23 -14.23 6.26
N ARG A 89 -1.43 -14.81 5.07
CA ARG A 89 -1.62 -14.04 3.82
C ARG A 89 -2.92 -13.23 3.84
N GLU A 90 -3.97 -13.80 4.44
CA GLU A 90 -5.28 -13.18 4.58
C GLU A 90 -5.16 -11.89 5.40
N MET A 91 -4.44 -11.93 6.52
CA MET A 91 -4.19 -10.76 7.34
C MET A 91 -3.38 -9.69 6.60
N GLY A 92 -2.38 -10.11 5.83
CA GLY A 92 -1.63 -9.20 4.96
C GLY A 92 -2.54 -8.46 3.96
N SER A 93 -3.50 -9.16 3.37
CA SER A 93 -4.49 -8.57 2.45
C SER A 93 -5.42 -7.60 3.16
N ILE A 94 -5.88 -7.92 4.37
CA ILE A 94 -6.71 -7.04 5.20
C ILE A 94 -5.93 -5.76 5.53
N MET A 95 -4.68 -5.87 5.97
CA MET A 95 -3.85 -4.72 6.28
C MET A 95 -3.62 -3.79 5.07
N GLN A 96 -3.45 -4.36 3.88
CA GLN A 96 -3.36 -3.56 2.65
C GLN A 96 -4.68 -2.84 2.32
N LEU A 97 -5.81 -3.51 2.53
CA LEU A 97 -7.13 -2.91 2.34
C LEU A 97 -7.35 -1.75 3.31
N LEU A 98 -7.07 -1.95 4.61
CA LEU A 98 -7.20 -0.93 5.65
C LEU A 98 -6.40 0.33 5.33
N ARG A 99 -5.16 0.17 4.83
CA ARG A 99 -4.34 1.31 4.39
C ARG A 99 -4.97 2.08 3.23
N LYS A 100 -5.58 1.38 2.26
CA LYS A 100 -6.23 2.04 1.12
C LYS A 100 -7.47 2.84 1.51
N VAL A 101 -8.21 2.37 2.52
CA VAL A 101 -9.46 3.04 2.95
C VAL A 101 -9.24 4.04 4.09
N ALA A 102 -8.09 4.02 4.77
CA ALA A 102 -7.82 4.86 5.94
C ALA A 102 -7.96 6.37 5.68
N ASP A 103 -7.58 6.82 4.49
CA ASP A 103 -7.67 8.23 4.10
C ASP A 103 -9.02 8.62 3.49
N SER A 104 -9.92 7.64 3.32
CA SER A 104 -11.26 7.91 2.81
C SER A 104 -12.21 8.42 3.90
N SER A 105 -13.32 9.03 3.48
CA SER A 105 -14.43 9.37 4.37
C SER A 105 -15.46 8.25 4.53
N ALA A 106 -15.18 7.06 3.98
CA ALA A 106 -16.11 5.94 4.03
C ALA A 106 -16.21 5.34 5.43
N THR A 107 -17.42 4.98 5.84
CA THR A 107 -17.66 4.21 7.05
C THR A 107 -17.14 2.78 6.87
N ILE A 108 -16.37 2.30 7.85
CA ILE A 108 -15.77 0.95 7.84
C ILE A 108 -16.53 0.07 8.83
N LEU A 109 -17.04 -1.06 8.35
CA LEU A 109 -17.66 -2.06 9.21
C LEU A 109 -16.71 -3.25 9.42
N PHE A 110 -16.34 -3.49 10.69
CA PHE A 110 -15.58 -4.66 11.09
C PHE A 110 -16.52 -5.78 11.52
N MET A 111 -16.49 -6.90 10.82
CA MET A 111 -17.29 -8.10 11.14
C MET A 111 -16.37 -9.21 11.66
N GLY A 112 -16.77 -9.86 12.72
CA GLY A 112 -16.02 -10.98 13.33
C GLY A 112 -16.49 -11.30 14.73
N GLU A 113 -16.12 -12.48 15.24
CA GLU A 113 -16.45 -12.95 16.57
C GLU A 113 -15.88 -12.05 17.67
N THR A 114 -16.42 -12.17 18.88
CA THR A 114 -15.88 -11.49 20.07
C THR A 114 -14.42 -11.96 20.29
N GLY A 115 -13.52 -11.02 20.62
CA GLY A 115 -12.10 -11.34 20.83
C GLY A 115 -11.24 -11.31 19.56
N THR A 116 -11.78 -11.07 18.36
CA THR A 116 -11.01 -10.96 17.10
C THR A 116 -10.28 -9.62 16.94
N SER A 117 -10.12 -8.86 18.02
CA SER A 117 -9.35 -7.61 18.06
C SER A 117 -9.87 -6.49 17.15
N LYS A 118 -11.19 -6.41 16.91
CA LYS A 118 -11.81 -5.36 16.07
C LYS A 118 -11.40 -3.94 16.47
N GLY A 119 -11.37 -3.64 17.78
CA GLY A 119 -10.92 -2.34 18.30
C GLY A 119 -9.46 -2.02 17.96
N MET A 120 -8.58 -3.03 17.95
CA MET A 120 -7.18 -2.85 17.53
C MET A 120 -7.09 -2.47 16.05
N PHE A 121 -7.90 -3.10 15.19
CA PHE A 121 -7.95 -2.73 13.77
C PHE A 121 -8.49 -1.32 13.55
N ALA A 122 -9.50 -0.90 14.29
CA ALA A 122 -10.02 0.46 14.24
C ALA A 122 -8.94 1.48 14.65
N GLN A 123 -8.18 1.20 15.70
CA GLN A 123 -7.07 2.04 16.12
C GLN A 123 -5.97 2.10 15.07
N VAL A 124 -5.60 0.97 14.45
CA VAL A 124 -4.60 0.94 13.37
C VAL A 124 -5.05 1.75 12.17
N VAL A 125 -6.33 1.65 11.76
CA VAL A 125 -6.88 2.49 10.67
C VAL A 125 -6.71 3.97 11.00
N HIS A 126 -7.02 4.39 12.22
CA HIS A 126 -6.84 5.77 12.65
C HIS A 126 -5.35 6.19 12.59
N GLU A 127 -4.45 5.38 13.15
CA GLU A 127 -3.00 5.66 13.22
C GLU A 127 -2.33 5.76 11.84
N VAL A 128 -2.85 5.04 10.82
CA VAL A 128 -2.31 5.09 9.45
C VAL A 128 -3.02 6.11 8.55
N SER A 129 -4.09 6.76 9.05
CA SER A 129 -4.87 7.75 8.30
C SER A 129 -4.27 9.16 8.37
N ASN A 130 -4.78 10.04 7.53
CA ASN A 130 -4.49 11.48 7.59
C ASN A 130 -5.10 12.18 8.83
N ARG A 131 -5.88 11.45 9.66
CA ARG A 131 -6.51 11.91 10.91
C ARG A 131 -5.78 11.42 12.15
N ARG A 132 -4.62 10.79 12.05
CA ARG A 132 -3.84 10.19 13.15
C ARG A 132 -3.53 11.17 14.29
N ASP A 133 -3.41 12.47 13.99
CA ASP A 133 -3.13 13.53 14.96
C ASP A 133 -4.42 14.17 15.51
N ARG A 134 -5.58 13.59 15.21
CA ARG A 134 -6.91 14.01 15.64
C ARG A 134 -7.47 13.06 16.71
N PRO A 135 -8.57 13.41 17.38
CA PRO A 135 -9.15 12.52 18.40
C PRO A 135 -9.54 11.15 17.85
N PHE A 136 -9.24 10.11 18.64
CA PHE A 136 -9.78 8.76 18.47
C PHE A 136 -10.69 8.44 19.65
N VAL A 137 -11.99 8.36 19.41
CA VAL A 137 -13.01 8.10 20.44
C VAL A 137 -13.52 6.67 20.28
N GLN A 138 -13.40 5.85 21.32
CA GLN A 138 -13.90 4.47 21.33
C GLN A 138 -15.07 4.35 22.28
N VAL A 139 -16.17 3.79 21.82
CA VAL A 139 -17.41 3.59 22.60
C VAL A 139 -17.82 2.14 22.51
N ASN A 140 -18.00 1.48 23.67
CA ASN A 140 -18.66 0.18 23.72
C ASN A 140 -20.17 0.40 23.94
N CYS A 141 -20.97 0.12 22.89
CA CYS A 141 -22.42 0.38 22.91
C CYS A 141 -23.17 -0.56 23.84
N ALA A 142 -22.62 -1.70 24.24
CA ALA A 142 -23.24 -2.60 25.20
C ALA A 142 -22.94 -2.24 26.65
N ALA A 143 -21.95 -1.38 26.92
CA ALA A 143 -21.53 -1.04 28.28
C ALA A 143 -22.44 -0.03 28.97
N LEU A 144 -23.27 0.68 28.22
CA LEU A 144 -24.12 1.75 28.73
C LEU A 144 -25.60 1.40 28.62
N PRO A 145 -26.43 1.74 29.64
CA PRO A 145 -27.89 1.70 29.50
C PRO A 145 -28.36 2.58 28.33
N GLU A 146 -29.46 2.21 27.68
CA GLU A 146 -29.99 2.84 26.48
C GLU A 146 -30.09 4.37 26.57
N HIS A 147 -30.71 4.90 27.63
CA HIS A 147 -30.90 6.34 27.85
C HIS A 147 -29.58 7.10 28.09
N LEU A 148 -28.55 6.41 28.62
CA LEU A 148 -27.23 6.99 28.77
C LEU A 148 -26.46 6.95 27.45
N LEU A 149 -26.56 5.86 26.69
CA LEU A 149 -25.87 5.73 25.40
C LEU A 149 -26.26 6.87 24.44
N GLU A 150 -27.55 7.20 24.35
CA GLU A 150 -28.03 8.31 23.53
C GLU A 150 -27.44 9.65 23.96
N SER A 151 -27.49 9.95 25.27
CA SER A 151 -26.98 11.20 25.82
C SER A 151 -25.44 11.31 25.76
N GLU A 152 -24.71 10.19 25.82
CA GLU A 152 -23.26 10.14 25.60
C GLU A 152 -22.90 10.37 24.12
N LEU A 153 -23.58 9.69 23.19
CA LEU A 153 -23.26 9.77 21.79
C LEU A 153 -23.55 11.17 21.21
N PHE A 154 -24.73 11.73 21.50
CA PHE A 154 -25.23 12.95 20.85
C PHE A 154 -25.18 14.19 21.72
N GLY A 155 -24.91 14.04 23.02
CA GLY A 155 -24.94 15.15 23.97
C GLY A 155 -26.38 15.63 24.29
N TYR A 156 -26.48 16.68 25.07
CA TYR A 156 -27.74 17.34 25.41
C TYR A 156 -27.51 18.77 25.85
N VAL A 157 -28.54 19.60 25.72
CA VAL A 157 -28.58 20.95 26.27
C VAL A 157 -29.21 20.96 27.67
N GLN A 158 -28.89 21.95 28.46
CA GLN A 158 -29.46 22.15 29.79
C GLN A 158 -31.01 22.15 29.72
N GLY A 159 -31.64 21.40 30.61
CA GLY A 159 -33.11 21.29 30.68
C GLY A 159 -33.72 20.25 29.75
N ALA A 160 -32.94 19.47 28.99
CA ALA A 160 -33.45 18.46 28.07
C ALA A 160 -34.20 17.32 28.79
N PHE A 161 -33.84 17.03 30.04
CA PHE A 161 -34.51 16.05 30.91
C PHE A 161 -34.25 16.37 32.39
N THR A 162 -34.98 15.71 33.30
CA THR A 162 -34.80 15.86 34.77
C THR A 162 -33.38 15.41 35.14
N GLY A 163 -32.54 16.39 35.54
CA GLY A 163 -31.12 16.14 35.86
C GLY A 163 -30.13 16.75 34.86
N ALA A 164 -30.58 17.26 33.73
CA ALA A 164 -29.76 18.00 32.77
C ALA A 164 -29.44 19.41 33.29
N ASN A 165 -28.50 19.52 34.23
CA ASN A 165 -28.15 20.76 34.92
C ASN A 165 -27.21 21.68 34.10
N ARG A 166 -26.62 21.19 33.02
CA ARG A 166 -25.69 21.89 32.13
C ARG A 166 -25.72 21.25 30.74
N ASP A 167 -25.20 21.96 29.74
CA ASP A 167 -24.95 21.40 28.43
C ASP A 167 -23.86 20.34 28.51
N LYS A 168 -23.97 19.31 27.70
CA LYS A 168 -22.97 18.25 27.52
C LYS A 168 -22.76 18.00 26.04
N ALA A 169 -21.51 18.14 25.59
CA ALA A 169 -21.09 17.74 24.25
C ALA A 169 -21.22 16.22 24.10
N GLY A 170 -21.60 15.76 22.93
CA GLY A 170 -21.66 14.33 22.60
C GLY A 170 -20.31 13.81 22.07
N LEU A 171 -20.15 12.50 22.17
CA LEU A 171 -18.93 11.83 21.69
C LEU A 171 -18.72 12.00 20.18
N PHE A 172 -19.76 12.18 19.37
CA PHE A 172 -19.62 12.57 17.97
C PHE A 172 -19.01 13.96 17.79
N GLU A 173 -19.36 14.89 18.65
CA GLU A 173 -18.78 16.22 18.66
C GLU A 173 -17.31 16.19 19.12
N GLU A 174 -17.00 15.42 20.15
CA GLU A 174 -15.63 15.21 20.62
C GLU A 174 -14.73 14.55 19.56
N ALA A 175 -15.30 13.65 18.75
CA ALA A 175 -14.60 12.98 17.65
C ALA A 175 -14.48 13.85 16.39
N ALA A 176 -14.98 15.08 16.39
CA ALA A 176 -15.05 15.91 15.19
C ALA A 176 -13.68 16.09 14.51
N GLY A 177 -13.63 15.79 13.21
CA GLY A 177 -12.40 15.79 12.42
C GLY A 177 -11.45 14.63 12.70
N GLY A 178 -11.79 13.75 13.66
CA GLY A 178 -11.05 12.54 14.04
C GLY A 178 -11.74 11.25 13.59
N THR A 179 -11.77 10.28 14.49
CA THR A 179 -12.36 8.97 14.26
C THR A 179 -13.17 8.54 15.48
N ILE A 180 -14.40 8.08 15.27
CA ILE A 180 -15.17 7.39 16.29
C ILE A 180 -15.28 5.90 15.95
N PHE A 181 -15.03 5.03 16.94
CA PHE A 181 -15.20 3.59 16.82
C PHE A 181 -16.32 3.13 17.74
N LEU A 182 -17.40 2.60 17.16
CA LEU A 182 -18.55 2.05 17.88
C LEU A 182 -18.40 0.53 17.94
N ASP A 183 -18.06 0.00 19.10
CA ASP A 183 -17.98 -1.45 19.34
C ASP A 183 -19.35 -2.00 19.74
N GLU A 184 -19.62 -3.24 19.38
CA GLU A 184 -20.90 -3.93 19.62
C GLU A 184 -22.13 -3.14 19.11
N ILE A 185 -22.01 -2.60 17.89
CA ILE A 185 -23.03 -1.74 17.25
C ILE A 185 -24.40 -2.44 17.14
N GLU A 186 -24.44 -3.77 17.11
CA GLU A 186 -25.66 -4.56 17.10
C GLU A 186 -26.48 -4.45 18.38
N LYS A 187 -25.91 -3.89 19.45
CA LYS A 187 -26.59 -3.64 20.74
C LYS A 187 -27.27 -2.28 20.81
N ILE A 188 -27.10 -1.44 19.80
CA ILE A 188 -27.70 -0.11 19.76
C ILE A 188 -29.22 -0.23 19.62
N PRO A 189 -30.03 0.41 20.51
CA PRO A 189 -31.48 0.44 20.43
C PRO A 189 -31.98 1.12 19.16
N GLU A 190 -33.16 0.72 18.66
CA GLU A 190 -33.73 1.27 17.41
C GLU A 190 -33.88 2.80 17.42
N ALA A 191 -34.25 3.39 18.57
CA ALA A 191 -34.36 4.84 18.72
C ALA A 191 -33.02 5.57 18.47
N VAL A 192 -31.91 4.98 18.94
CA VAL A 192 -30.55 5.50 18.74
C VAL A 192 -30.07 5.24 17.31
N GLN A 193 -30.43 4.09 16.71
CA GLN A 193 -30.09 3.78 15.32
C GLN A 193 -30.66 4.82 14.35
N ALA A 194 -31.91 5.26 14.55
CA ALA A 194 -32.53 6.29 13.73
C ALA A 194 -31.74 7.62 13.76
N LYS A 195 -31.23 8.01 14.93
CA LYS A 195 -30.38 9.21 15.08
C LYS A 195 -28.99 9.02 14.46
N LEU A 196 -28.44 7.82 14.60
CA LEU A 196 -27.13 7.49 14.03
C LEU A 196 -27.12 7.63 12.50
N LEU A 197 -28.21 7.26 11.84
CA LEU A 197 -28.37 7.37 10.38
C LEU A 197 -28.26 8.83 9.88
N HIS A 198 -28.56 9.82 10.73
CA HIS A 198 -28.41 11.24 10.36
C HIS A 198 -26.99 11.79 10.52
N VAL A 199 -26.11 11.07 11.22
CA VAL A 199 -24.74 11.50 11.51
C VAL A 199 -23.73 10.81 10.59
N LEU A 200 -24.06 9.59 10.13
CA LEU A 200 -23.24 8.79 9.20
C LEU A 200 -23.49 9.16 7.75
#